data_125ca38760962dd9edb155af417fd7e3
#
_entry.id   125ca38760962dd9edb155af417fd7e3
#
_cell.length_a   1.000
_cell.length_b   1.000
_cell.length_c   1.000
_cell.angle_alpha   90.00
_cell.angle_beta   90.00
_cell.angle_gamma   90.00
#
_symmetry.space_group_name_H-M   'P 1'
#
loop_
_entity.id
_entity.type
_entity.pdbx_description
1 polymer ?
#
loop_
_entity_poly.entity_id
_entity_poly.type
_entity_poly.pdbx_seq_one_letter_code
_entity_poly.pdbx_strand_id
1 'polypeptide(L)'
;MMNMNYFSLTLCEAKKLLEQGEITSVQLTESIFSRIDAVEDKVKSFITLDREGSLARAEEADRIRLQGKAGELGGLPIGVKDVLCTSNMRTTCGSRILEKFVPPYDATVIGKLNDAGAVIVGKMAMDEFAMGSTNENCAFGIPENPWRPGYVTGGSS
;
A
#
# COMPACT_ATOMS: atom_id res chain seq x y z
N MET A 1 24.66 -10.15 -4.90
CA MET A 1 23.40 -10.56 -4.23
C MET A 1 22.35 -10.69 -5.31
N MET A 2 21.71 -11.85 -5.47
CA MET A 2 20.58 -11.99 -6.39
C MET A 2 19.48 -11.06 -5.93
N ASN A 3 19.06 -10.15 -6.82
CA ASN A 3 17.93 -9.25 -6.57
C ASN A 3 16.67 -10.14 -6.61
N MET A 4 16.33 -10.76 -5.49
CA MET A 4 15.12 -11.57 -5.41
C MET A 4 13.93 -10.63 -5.49
N ASN A 5 13.05 -10.87 -6.46
CA ASN A 5 11.87 -10.06 -6.73
C ASN A 5 10.77 -10.38 -5.69
N TYR A 6 10.96 -9.95 -4.44
CA TYR A 6 10.00 -10.22 -3.36
C TYR A 6 8.61 -9.64 -3.64
N PHE A 7 8.49 -8.64 -4.51
CA PHE A 7 7.20 -8.08 -4.95
C PHE A 7 6.31 -9.10 -5.68
N SER A 8 6.84 -10.23 -6.13
CA SER A 8 6.08 -11.28 -6.81
C SER A 8 5.52 -12.36 -5.86
N LEU A 9 5.89 -12.30 -4.58
CA LEU A 9 5.40 -13.23 -3.57
C LEU A 9 3.90 -13.00 -3.29
N THR A 10 3.19 -14.08 -3.04
CA THR A 10 1.87 -13.97 -2.40
C THR A 10 2.03 -13.50 -0.96
N LEU A 11 0.96 -12.96 -0.37
CA LEU A 11 0.97 -12.53 1.03
C LEU A 11 1.38 -13.68 1.98
N CYS A 12 0.88 -14.90 1.71
CA CYS A 12 1.20 -16.08 2.51
C CYS A 12 2.68 -16.49 2.41
N GLU A 13 3.27 -16.43 1.21
CA GLU A 13 4.69 -16.70 1.00
C GLU A 13 5.55 -15.65 1.69
N ALA A 14 5.23 -14.36 1.51
CA ALA A 14 5.94 -13.27 2.19
C ALA A 14 5.89 -13.42 3.71
N LYS A 15 4.71 -13.70 4.27
CA LYS A 15 4.54 -13.96 5.71
C LYS A 15 5.43 -15.10 6.19
N LYS A 16 5.41 -16.23 5.48
CA LYS A 16 6.24 -17.40 5.81
C LYS A 16 7.73 -17.06 5.83
N LEU A 17 8.24 -16.37 4.82
CA LEU A 17 9.65 -15.98 4.75
C LEU A 17 10.04 -15.00 5.87
N LEU A 18 9.14 -14.07 6.21
CA LEU A 18 9.32 -13.17 7.34
C LEU A 18 9.36 -13.93 8.68
N GLU A 19 8.47 -14.90 8.89
CA GLU A 19 8.43 -15.75 10.10
C GLU A 19 9.68 -16.63 10.24
N GLN A 20 10.23 -17.10 9.12
CA GLN A 20 11.45 -17.90 9.07
C GLN A 20 12.73 -17.05 9.19
N GLY A 21 12.60 -15.71 9.13
CA GLY A 21 13.75 -14.80 9.15
C GLY A 21 14.59 -14.84 7.86
N GLU A 22 14.06 -15.40 6.78
CA GLU A 22 14.73 -15.47 5.48
C GLU A 22 14.76 -14.12 4.76
N ILE A 23 13.77 -13.26 5.04
CA ILE A 23 13.69 -11.87 4.59
C ILE A 23 13.31 -10.95 5.75
N THR A 24 13.61 -9.67 5.61
CA THR A 24 13.14 -8.62 6.52
C THR A 24 11.95 -7.87 5.92
N SER A 25 11.15 -7.23 6.77
CA SER A 25 10.07 -6.33 6.33
C SER A 25 10.61 -5.16 5.52
N VAL A 26 11.80 -4.65 5.88
CA VAL A 26 12.49 -3.61 5.11
C VAL A 26 12.80 -4.09 3.69
N GLN A 27 13.42 -5.26 3.54
CA GLN A 27 13.74 -5.82 2.21
C GLN A 27 12.49 -6.03 1.34
N LEU A 28 11.41 -6.52 1.95
CA LEU A 28 10.13 -6.72 1.26
C LEU A 28 9.55 -5.37 0.82
N THR A 29 9.51 -4.38 1.71
CA THR A 29 8.97 -3.04 1.44
C THR A 29 9.80 -2.32 0.37
N GLU A 30 11.13 -2.39 0.41
CA GLU A 30 12.02 -1.85 -0.64
C GLU A 30 11.77 -2.49 -2.00
N SER A 31 11.57 -3.82 -2.03
CA SER A 31 11.25 -4.55 -3.27
C SER A 31 9.92 -4.09 -3.87
N ILE A 32 8.89 -3.84 -3.03
CA ILE A 32 7.60 -3.27 -3.46
C ILE A 32 7.80 -1.87 -4.03
N PHE A 33 8.53 -0.98 -3.35
CA PHE A 33 8.78 0.36 -3.86
C PHE A 33 9.61 0.37 -5.14
N SER A 34 10.60 -0.52 -5.26
CA SER A 34 11.35 -0.69 -6.52
C SER A 34 10.43 -1.10 -7.67
N ARG A 35 9.46 -1.96 -7.42
CA ARG A 35 8.45 -2.33 -8.42
C ARG A 35 7.52 -1.17 -8.76
N ILE A 36 7.05 -0.43 -7.77
CA ILE A 36 6.23 0.77 -7.98
C ILE A 36 6.99 1.76 -8.87
N ASP A 37 8.25 2.10 -8.54
CA ASP A 37 9.07 3.02 -9.32
C ASP A 37 9.21 2.60 -10.80
N ALA A 38 9.26 1.30 -11.05
CA ALA A 38 9.39 0.77 -12.41
C ALA A 38 8.10 0.82 -13.25
N VAL A 39 6.92 0.89 -12.62
CA VAL A 39 5.65 0.73 -13.35
C VAL A 39 4.64 1.86 -13.13
N GLU A 40 4.75 2.63 -12.05
CA GLU A 40 3.70 3.56 -11.60
C GLU A 40 3.41 4.67 -12.61
N ASP A 41 4.42 5.16 -13.33
CA ASP A 41 4.24 6.14 -14.41
C ASP A 41 3.24 5.66 -15.48
N LYS A 42 3.14 4.34 -15.68
CA LYS A 42 2.23 3.70 -16.63
C LYS A 42 0.94 3.24 -16.00
N VAL A 43 1.03 2.64 -14.81
CA VAL A 43 -0.11 1.98 -14.14
C VAL A 43 -0.97 2.94 -13.33
N LYS A 44 -0.36 3.95 -12.71
CA LYS A 44 -1.04 5.01 -11.91
C LYS A 44 -1.97 4.43 -10.83
N SER A 45 -1.47 3.42 -10.12
CA SER A 45 -2.26 2.72 -9.10
C SER A 45 -2.34 3.44 -7.76
N PHE A 46 -1.44 4.42 -7.50
CA PHE A 46 -1.39 5.15 -6.24
C PHE A 46 -1.65 6.65 -6.43
N ILE A 47 -2.42 7.24 -5.51
CA ILE A 47 -2.61 8.69 -5.39
C ILE A 47 -1.56 9.29 -4.46
N THR A 48 -1.19 8.54 -3.42
CA THR A 48 -0.22 8.96 -2.42
C THR A 48 0.64 7.77 -2.01
N LEU A 49 1.95 7.93 -2.00
CA LEU A 49 2.91 6.98 -1.45
C LEU A 49 3.55 7.58 -0.20
N ASP A 50 3.78 6.76 0.82
CA ASP A 50 4.47 7.13 2.05
C ASP A 50 5.73 6.26 2.21
N ARG A 51 6.73 6.49 1.37
CA ARG A 51 7.96 5.68 1.36
C ARG A 51 8.69 5.75 2.69
N GLU A 52 8.92 6.95 3.21
CA GLU A 52 9.67 7.17 4.44
C GLU A 52 8.95 6.54 5.64
N GLY A 53 7.67 6.85 5.84
CA GLY A 53 6.89 6.28 6.92
C GLY A 53 6.71 4.76 6.80
N SER A 54 6.61 4.22 5.59
CA SER A 54 6.52 2.77 5.37
C SER A 54 7.82 2.06 5.76
N LEU A 55 8.97 2.59 5.38
CA LEU A 55 10.27 2.01 5.74
C LEU A 55 10.49 2.07 7.25
N ALA A 56 10.17 3.19 7.90
CA ALA A 56 10.25 3.29 9.35
C ALA A 56 9.34 2.27 10.08
N ARG A 57 8.13 2.06 9.57
CA ARG A 57 7.22 1.01 10.09
C ARG A 57 7.74 -0.40 9.83
N ALA A 58 8.39 -0.63 8.68
CA ALA A 58 9.01 -1.91 8.35
C ALA A 58 10.18 -2.23 9.29
N GLU A 59 11.06 -1.26 9.58
CA GLU A 59 12.14 -1.39 10.56
C GLU A 59 11.61 -1.72 11.96
N GLU A 60 10.55 -1.03 12.39
CA GLU A 60 9.91 -1.30 13.67
C GLU A 60 9.27 -2.70 13.72
N ALA A 61 8.63 -3.14 12.61
CA ALA A 61 8.08 -4.49 12.52
C ALA A 61 9.17 -5.57 12.63
N ASP A 62 10.32 -5.36 12.01
CA ASP A 62 11.47 -6.27 12.13
C ASP A 62 11.99 -6.31 13.58
N ARG A 63 12.07 -5.14 14.24
CA ARG A 63 12.48 -5.06 15.66
C ARG A 63 11.50 -5.80 16.59
N ILE A 64 10.19 -5.65 16.36
CA ILE A 64 9.13 -6.33 17.12
C ILE A 64 9.20 -7.84 16.89
N ARG A 65 9.47 -8.28 15.66
CA ARG A 65 9.62 -9.70 15.31
C ARG A 65 10.78 -10.33 16.04
N LEU A 66 11.93 -9.67 16.14
CA LEU A 66 13.08 -10.16 16.91
C LEU A 66 12.77 -10.36 18.39
N GLN A 67 11.75 -9.67 18.93
CA GLN A 67 11.27 -9.86 20.29
C GLN A 67 10.22 -10.97 20.43
N GLY A 68 9.86 -11.65 19.33
CA GLY A 68 8.80 -12.66 19.32
C GLY A 68 7.38 -12.11 19.49
N LYS A 69 7.17 -10.82 19.20
CA LYS A 69 5.89 -10.11 19.40
C LYS A 69 5.22 -9.68 18.11
N ALA A 70 5.63 -10.23 16.96
CA ALA A 70 5.05 -9.87 15.68
C ALA A 70 3.54 -10.13 15.65
N GLY A 71 2.78 -9.13 15.20
CA GLY A 71 1.34 -9.27 14.95
C GLY A 71 1.07 -10.18 13.74
N GLU A 72 -0.20 -10.48 13.51
CA GLU A 72 -0.63 -11.44 12.46
C GLU A 72 -0.23 -10.99 11.05
N LEU A 73 -0.19 -9.68 10.80
CA LEU A 73 0.26 -9.05 9.55
C LEU A 73 1.61 -8.36 9.70
N GLY A 74 2.37 -8.71 10.73
CA GLY A 74 3.59 -8.02 11.13
C GLY A 74 4.59 -7.84 10.00
N GLY A 75 4.79 -6.60 9.56
CA GLY A 75 5.76 -6.23 8.53
C GLY A 75 5.34 -6.52 7.09
N LEU A 76 4.09 -6.92 6.85
CA LEU A 76 3.57 -7.11 5.50
C LEU A 76 3.14 -5.77 4.88
N PRO A 77 3.63 -5.40 3.68
CA PRO A 77 3.25 -4.17 3.00
C PRO A 77 1.85 -4.27 2.41
N ILE A 78 1.02 -3.25 2.65
CA ILE A 78 -0.38 -3.19 2.21
C ILE A 78 -0.68 -1.82 1.61
N GLY A 79 -1.25 -1.80 0.39
CA GLY A 79 -1.89 -0.63 -0.18
C GLY A 79 -3.33 -0.50 0.34
N VAL A 80 -3.78 0.70 0.63
CA VAL A 80 -5.15 0.93 1.11
C VAL A 80 -5.90 1.88 0.19
N LYS A 81 -7.19 1.62 0.01
CA LYS A 81 -8.05 2.45 -0.83
C LYS A 81 -8.11 3.89 -0.29
N ASP A 82 -8.09 4.88 -1.18
CA ASP A 82 -7.99 6.29 -0.78
C ASP A 82 -9.26 6.87 -0.12
N VAL A 83 -10.33 6.10 0.01
CA VAL A 83 -11.51 6.46 0.82
C VAL A 83 -11.28 6.22 2.32
N LEU A 84 -10.32 5.38 2.69
CA LEU A 84 -10.06 5.03 4.08
C LEU A 84 -9.24 6.14 4.75
N CYS A 85 -9.84 6.84 5.72
CA CYS A 85 -9.13 7.83 6.51
C CYS A 85 -7.92 7.17 7.19
N THR A 86 -6.74 7.72 6.90
CA THR A 86 -5.46 7.26 7.44
C THR A 86 -4.76 8.45 8.04
N SER A 87 -4.58 8.47 9.37
CA SER A 87 -3.97 9.60 10.04
C SER A 87 -2.54 9.83 9.52
N ASN A 88 -2.14 11.09 9.44
CA ASN A 88 -0.85 11.52 8.89
C ASN A 88 -0.61 11.18 7.41
N MET A 89 -1.60 10.67 6.69
CA MET A 89 -1.50 10.38 5.26
C MET A 89 -2.63 11.04 4.49
N ARG A 90 -2.30 11.80 3.44
CA ARG A 90 -3.28 12.46 2.58
C ARG A 90 -4.35 11.45 2.12
N THR A 91 -5.63 11.82 2.26
CA THR A 91 -6.79 11.00 1.90
C THR A 91 -7.76 11.85 1.08
N THR A 92 -7.83 11.60 -0.22
CA THR A 92 -8.52 12.48 -1.16
C THR A 92 -9.85 11.96 -1.64
N CYS A 93 -10.16 10.69 -1.42
CA CYS A 93 -11.30 9.99 -2.04
C CYS A 93 -11.31 10.10 -3.58
N GLY A 94 -10.14 10.18 -4.22
CA GLY A 94 -10.04 10.39 -5.67
C GLY A 94 -10.48 11.77 -6.16
N SER A 95 -10.71 12.75 -5.26
CA SER A 95 -11.30 14.06 -5.55
C SER A 95 -10.36 15.22 -5.26
N ARG A 96 -10.39 16.25 -6.14
CA ARG A 96 -9.71 17.52 -5.90
C ARG A 96 -10.29 18.31 -4.72
N ILE A 97 -11.54 18.05 -4.34
CA ILE A 97 -12.18 18.70 -3.18
C ILE A 97 -11.39 18.41 -1.90
N LEU A 98 -10.86 17.19 -1.78
CA LEU A 98 -10.07 16.73 -0.62
C LEU A 98 -8.56 16.67 -0.90
N GLU A 99 -8.07 17.33 -1.95
CA GLU A 99 -6.67 17.22 -2.40
C GLU A 99 -5.63 17.44 -1.29
N LYS A 100 -5.92 18.31 -0.33
CA LYS A 100 -5.01 18.66 0.79
C LYS A 100 -5.46 18.06 2.13
N PHE A 101 -6.49 17.24 2.13
CA PHE A 101 -7.03 16.72 3.38
C PHE A 101 -6.13 15.62 3.94
N VAL A 102 -5.71 15.81 5.18
CA VAL A 102 -5.03 14.81 6.00
C VAL A 102 -5.92 14.52 7.21
N PRO A 103 -6.48 13.32 7.34
CA PRO A 103 -7.36 12.98 8.45
C PRO A 103 -6.64 13.08 9.80
N PRO A 104 -7.29 13.60 10.86
CA PRO A 104 -6.74 13.56 12.21
C PRO A 104 -7.01 12.24 12.94
N TYR A 105 -7.55 11.23 12.26
CA TYR A 105 -7.91 9.92 12.81
C TYR A 105 -7.79 8.81 11.75
N ASP A 106 -7.69 7.58 12.22
CA ASP A 106 -7.76 6.38 11.39
C ASP A 106 -9.19 5.85 11.29
N ALA A 107 -9.56 5.38 10.10
CA ALA A 107 -10.73 4.52 9.96
C ALA A 107 -10.53 3.22 10.78
N THR A 108 -11.61 2.64 11.29
CA THR A 108 -11.54 1.41 12.12
C THR A 108 -10.71 0.30 11.48
N VAL A 109 -10.83 0.11 10.17
CA VAL A 109 -10.05 -0.93 9.46
C VAL A 109 -8.55 -0.58 9.44
N ILE A 110 -8.20 0.69 9.31
CA ILE A 110 -6.80 1.14 9.36
C ILE A 110 -6.20 0.89 10.75
N GLY A 111 -6.94 1.26 11.82
CA GLY A 111 -6.52 0.93 13.18
C GLY A 111 -6.27 -0.58 13.36
N LYS A 112 -7.19 -1.42 12.89
CA LYS A 112 -7.01 -2.89 12.96
C LYS A 112 -5.80 -3.41 12.16
N LEU A 113 -5.51 -2.82 11.00
CA LEU A 113 -4.33 -3.17 10.21
C LEU A 113 -3.04 -2.77 10.93
N ASN A 114 -3.02 -1.58 11.54
CA ASN A 114 -1.90 -1.10 12.35
C ASN A 114 -1.68 -2.00 13.58
N ASP A 115 -2.74 -2.36 14.30
CA ASP A 115 -2.68 -3.26 15.46
C ASP A 115 -2.17 -4.67 15.08
N ALA A 116 -2.51 -5.14 13.87
CA ALA A 116 -2.00 -6.40 13.33
C ALA A 116 -0.54 -6.28 12.83
N GLY A 117 0.04 -5.08 12.83
CA GLY A 117 1.43 -4.83 12.44
C GLY A 117 1.68 -4.68 10.95
N ALA A 118 0.64 -4.38 10.14
CA ALA A 118 0.79 -4.16 8.71
C ALA A 118 1.58 -2.87 8.40
N VAL A 119 2.28 -2.86 7.28
CA VAL A 119 3.00 -1.68 6.76
C VAL A 119 2.19 -1.05 5.63
N ILE A 120 1.48 0.05 5.91
CA ILE A 120 0.70 0.75 4.89
C ILE A 120 1.66 1.54 4.00
N VAL A 121 1.73 1.17 2.71
CA VAL A 121 2.67 1.76 1.74
C VAL A 121 2.11 2.99 1.01
N GLY A 122 0.78 3.12 0.96
CA GLY A 122 0.16 4.26 0.28
C GLY A 122 -1.33 4.11 0.07
N LYS A 123 -1.90 5.12 -0.59
CA LYS A 123 -3.32 5.30 -0.90
C LYS A 123 -3.56 5.01 -2.38
N MET A 124 -4.37 3.99 -2.66
CA MET A 124 -4.63 3.49 -4.01
C MET A 124 -5.71 4.30 -4.72
N ALA A 125 -5.52 4.44 -6.04
CA ALA A 125 -6.46 5.12 -6.93
C ALA A 125 -7.88 4.53 -6.82
N MET A 126 -8.86 5.39 -7.04
CA MET A 126 -10.27 5.03 -6.95
C MET A 126 -11.15 6.02 -7.72
N ASP A 127 -12.34 5.58 -8.13
CA ASP A 127 -13.38 6.49 -8.60
C ASP A 127 -13.72 7.51 -7.51
N GLU A 128 -14.01 8.75 -7.91
CA GLU A 128 -14.28 9.87 -7.00
C GLU A 128 -15.41 9.51 -6.02
N PHE A 129 -15.12 9.64 -4.71
CA PHE A 129 -16.00 9.26 -3.59
C PHE A 129 -16.53 7.83 -3.65
N ALA A 130 -15.80 6.90 -4.27
CA ALA A 130 -16.18 5.51 -4.46
C ALA A 130 -17.45 5.32 -5.32
N MET A 131 -17.81 6.32 -6.12
CA MET A 131 -18.99 6.30 -6.99
C MET A 131 -18.58 5.98 -8.43
N GLY A 132 -18.30 4.71 -8.68
CA GLY A 132 -17.91 4.22 -10.00
C GLY A 132 -17.59 2.74 -9.98
N SER A 133 -17.35 2.17 -11.16
CA SER A 133 -17.04 0.74 -11.33
C SER A 133 -15.90 0.48 -12.31
N THR A 134 -15.25 1.56 -12.81
CA THR A 134 -14.22 1.47 -13.85
C THR A 134 -12.90 2.13 -13.45
N ASN A 135 -12.90 2.95 -12.38
CA ASN A 135 -11.81 3.79 -11.93
C ASN A 135 -11.37 4.86 -12.96
N GLU A 136 -12.32 5.29 -13.81
CA GLU A 136 -12.09 6.33 -14.83
C GLU A 136 -12.29 7.76 -14.28
N ASN A 137 -12.92 7.88 -13.10
CA ASN A 137 -13.26 9.17 -12.48
C ASN A 137 -12.27 9.60 -11.37
N CYS A 138 -11.04 9.10 -11.37
CA CYS A 138 -10.02 9.55 -10.44
C CYS A 138 -9.42 10.89 -10.89
N ALA A 139 -9.51 11.91 -10.03
CA ALA A 139 -9.01 13.26 -10.35
C ALA A 139 -7.47 13.37 -10.39
N PHE A 140 -6.74 12.33 -9.97
CA PHE A 140 -5.28 12.31 -9.89
C PHE A 140 -4.62 11.46 -10.97
N GLY A 141 -5.40 10.86 -11.83
CA GLY A 141 -4.97 10.03 -12.94
C GLY A 141 -5.82 8.76 -13.05
N ILE A 142 -6.04 8.34 -14.27
CA ILE A 142 -6.81 7.12 -14.55
C ILE A 142 -5.82 5.95 -14.50
N PRO A 143 -6.04 4.94 -13.63
CA PRO A 143 -5.16 3.78 -13.60
C PRO A 143 -5.35 2.91 -14.85
N GLU A 144 -4.24 2.35 -15.31
CA GLU A 144 -4.19 1.47 -16.48
C GLU A 144 -4.20 0.01 -16.06
N ASN A 145 -4.94 -0.81 -16.79
CA ASN A 145 -4.92 -2.25 -16.58
C ASN A 145 -3.54 -2.82 -16.95
N PRO A 146 -2.77 -3.37 -16.00
CA PRO A 146 -1.41 -3.83 -16.27
C PRO A 146 -1.35 -5.05 -17.21
N TRP A 147 -2.45 -5.81 -17.34
CA TRP A 147 -2.55 -6.94 -18.25
C TRP A 147 -2.83 -6.51 -19.68
N ARG A 148 -3.57 -5.41 -19.85
CA ARG A 148 -3.95 -4.89 -21.16
C ARG A 148 -4.15 -3.38 -21.10
N PRO A 149 -3.10 -2.59 -21.40
CA PRO A 149 -3.21 -1.12 -21.44
C PRO A 149 -4.35 -0.65 -22.34
N GLY A 150 -5.02 0.44 -21.95
CA GLY A 150 -6.22 0.95 -22.63
C GLY A 150 -7.53 0.28 -22.22
N TYR A 151 -7.49 -0.66 -21.26
CA TYR A 151 -8.67 -1.25 -20.65
C TYR A 151 -8.83 -0.77 -19.21
N VAL A 152 -10.09 -0.74 -18.75
CA VAL A 152 -10.41 -0.39 -17.37
C VAL A 152 -9.82 -1.40 -16.37
N THR A 153 -9.49 -0.93 -15.18
CA THR A 153 -8.97 -1.77 -14.08
C THR A 153 -10.08 -2.43 -13.30
N GLY A 154 -11.30 -1.94 -13.43
CA GLY A 154 -12.41 -2.16 -12.50
C GLY A 154 -12.45 -1.04 -11.47
N GLY A 155 -13.48 -1.00 -10.67
CA GLY A 155 -13.72 0.04 -9.66
C GLY A 155 -14.63 -0.46 -8.53
N SER A 156 -14.77 0.38 -7.54
CA SER A 156 -14.29 1.79 -7.48
C SER A 156 -12.79 1.92 -7.11
N SER A 157 -12.10 0.84 -6.87
CA SER A 157 -10.63 0.77 -6.69
C SER A 157 -10.15 -0.58 -7.13
#